data_1cf4315b377bc29151c57dd3aafbc47e
#
_entry.id   1cf4315b377bc29151c57dd3aafbc47e
#
_cell.length_a   1.000
_cell.length_b   1.000
_cell.length_c   1.000
_cell.angle_alpha   90.00
_cell.angle_beta   90.00
_cell.angle_gamma   90.00
#
_symmetry.space_group_name_H-M   'P 1'
#
loop_
_entity.id
_entity.type
_entity.pdbx_description
1 polymer ?
#
loop_
_entity_poly.entity_id
_entity_poly.type
_entity_poly.pdbx_seq_one_letter_code
_entity_poly.pdbx_strand_id
1 'polypeptide(L)'
;MNKKYTNQIHTDMSFKPKDIISLMTDYFKIKSKLRPIKGLPIVLSNKDNEPLESVTWFGHSASLLKIEGKKLLLDPMFGDASSPFPLFNSKRYSGAFSLERDALQEIDAIIISHNHYDHLNYKSIMQLKDRAKHFYVPTGVAQYLIKWGVSPSKISEHNWWDEITFDNIKLVCAPARHFSGRSMTDRDCSLWCSWLILGQETKIFFSGDSGYAPHFKEIGDKYGPRWSAIHMLPEETVQAHIDVQGELLLPIHWGAFTLALHEWSDPIERVTKEANRLEVKITTPQIGESITLKSTNYPSTAWWREI
;
A
#
# COMPACT_ATOMS: atom_id res chain seq x y z
N MET A 1 27.97 -0.27 14.07
CA MET A 1 27.07 0.62 13.28
C MET A 1 26.04 -0.27 12.60
N ASN A 2 24.74 0.04 12.72
CA ASN A 2 23.73 -0.71 12.00
C ASN A 2 23.91 -0.48 10.50
N LYS A 3 23.77 -1.55 9.70
CA LYS A 3 23.79 -1.47 8.23
C LYS A 3 22.69 -0.50 7.79
N LYS A 4 23.02 0.44 6.89
CA LYS A 4 22.05 1.33 6.27
C LYS A 4 21.81 0.93 4.84
N TYR A 5 20.56 1.03 4.41
CA TYR A 5 20.14 0.78 3.04
C TYR A 5 20.07 2.10 2.27
N THR A 6 20.21 2.05 0.95
CA THR A 6 20.17 3.21 0.06
C THR A 6 19.36 2.89 -1.18
N ASN A 7 18.74 3.90 -1.77
CA ASN A 7 18.04 3.77 -3.06
C ASN A 7 19.03 3.47 -4.20
N GLN A 8 18.54 2.82 -5.26
CA GLN A 8 19.32 2.59 -6.49
C GLN A 8 19.77 3.91 -7.16
N ILE A 9 18.97 4.97 -7.02
CA ILE A 9 19.31 6.32 -7.47
C ILE A 9 19.33 7.28 -6.28
N HIS A 10 20.25 8.24 -6.31
CA HIS A 10 20.35 9.23 -5.24
C HIS A 10 19.01 9.95 -5.05
N THR A 11 18.55 10.04 -3.82
CA THR A 11 17.28 10.70 -3.45
C THR A 11 17.58 11.70 -2.34
N ASP A 12 17.50 13.00 -2.66
CA ASP A 12 17.65 14.05 -1.66
C ASP A 12 16.33 14.19 -0.89
N MET A 13 16.38 13.90 0.41
CA MET A 13 15.27 14.01 1.35
C MET A 13 15.51 15.15 2.36
N SER A 14 16.37 16.11 2.03
CA SER A 14 16.69 17.23 2.91
C SER A 14 15.52 18.21 2.98
N PHE A 15 15.11 18.52 4.21
CA PHE A 15 14.08 19.52 4.50
C PHE A 15 14.76 20.83 4.92
N LYS A 16 14.49 21.94 4.24
CA LYS A 16 15.10 23.23 4.54
C LYS A 16 14.18 24.07 5.45
N PRO A 17 14.71 24.82 6.42
CA PRO A 17 13.88 25.63 7.34
C PRO A 17 12.92 26.63 6.64
N LYS A 18 13.30 27.14 5.47
CA LYS A 18 12.42 28.02 4.66
C LYS A 18 11.15 27.32 4.16
N ASP A 19 11.18 26.00 4.03
CA ASP A 19 10.06 25.21 3.56
C ASP A 19 8.95 25.14 4.62
N ILE A 20 9.30 25.32 5.91
CA ILE A 20 8.34 25.30 7.03
C ILE A 20 7.34 26.48 6.92
N ILE A 21 7.82 27.69 6.59
CA ILE A 21 6.96 28.88 6.47
C ILE A 21 5.99 28.71 5.30
N SER A 22 6.48 28.23 4.17
CA SER A 22 5.62 27.91 3.01
C SER A 22 4.56 26.87 3.38
N LEU A 23 4.96 25.78 4.03
CA LEU A 23 4.05 24.73 4.49
C LEU A 23 2.96 25.26 5.45
N MET A 24 3.30 26.17 6.37
CA MET A 24 2.32 26.76 7.25
C MET A 24 1.30 27.62 6.50
N THR A 25 1.75 28.47 5.58
CA THR A 25 0.84 29.31 4.75
C THR A 25 -0.06 28.46 3.88
N ASP A 26 0.46 27.39 3.28
CA ASP A 26 -0.31 26.49 2.44
C ASP A 26 -1.29 25.65 3.27
N TYR A 27 -0.91 25.22 4.46
CA TYR A 27 -1.82 24.57 5.41
C TYR A 27 -3.06 25.41 5.69
N PHE A 28 -2.90 26.71 6.02
CA PHE A 28 -4.04 27.57 6.31
C PHE A 28 -4.95 27.80 5.11
N LYS A 29 -4.42 27.80 3.88
CA LYS A 29 -5.21 27.95 2.65
C LYS A 29 -6.09 26.73 2.38
N ILE A 30 -5.62 25.52 2.67
CA ILE A 30 -6.30 24.27 2.27
C ILE A 30 -6.87 23.49 3.45
N LYS A 31 -6.73 23.96 4.71
CA LYS A 31 -7.11 23.26 5.93
C LYS A 31 -8.53 22.68 5.88
N SER A 32 -9.50 23.42 5.33
CA SER A 32 -10.90 22.97 5.22
C SER A 32 -11.11 21.83 4.20
N LYS A 33 -10.15 21.61 3.29
CA LYS A 33 -10.22 20.62 2.23
C LYS A 33 -9.27 19.43 2.45
N LEU A 34 -8.48 19.44 3.52
CA LEU A 34 -7.55 18.35 3.84
C LEU A 34 -8.27 17.04 4.19
N ARG A 35 -9.52 17.10 4.56
CA ARG A 35 -10.34 15.97 4.98
C ARG A 35 -11.71 16.02 4.31
N PRO A 36 -12.34 14.87 4.05
CA PRO A 36 -13.72 14.85 3.60
C PRO A 36 -14.65 15.44 4.68
N ILE A 37 -15.75 16.04 4.24
CA ILE A 37 -16.76 16.64 5.14
C ILE A 37 -17.48 15.54 5.93
N LYS A 38 -17.76 14.42 5.28
CA LYS A 38 -18.38 13.23 5.88
C LYS A 38 -17.36 12.09 5.94
N GLY A 39 -17.55 11.15 6.87
CA GLY A 39 -16.77 9.91 6.88
C GLY A 39 -16.93 9.14 5.57
N LEU A 40 -15.83 8.56 5.06
CA LEU A 40 -15.89 7.77 3.84
C LEU A 40 -16.65 6.47 4.07
N PRO A 41 -17.51 6.06 3.13
CA PRO A 41 -18.28 4.82 3.26
C PRO A 41 -17.36 3.59 3.23
N ILE A 42 -17.75 2.58 3.97
CA ILE A 42 -17.12 1.26 3.93
C ILE A 42 -18.16 0.27 3.42
N VAL A 43 -17.87 -0.37 2.30
CA VAL A 43 -18.70 -1.45 1.77
C VAL A 43 -18.46 -2.70 2.61
N LEU A 44 -19.56 -3.33 3.04
CA LEU A 44 -19.53 -4.62 3.71
C LEU A 44 -19.82 -5.67 2.64
N SER A 45 -18.81 -6.44 2.21
CA SER A 45 -19.04 -7.56 1.29
C SER A 45 -19.90 -8.64 1.96
N ASN A 46 -20.91 -9.17 1.25
CA ASN A 46 -21.68 -10.33 1.69
C ASN A 46 -20.85 -11.61 1.51
N LYS A 47 -20.81 -12.47 2.52
CA LYS A 47 -20.11 -13.76 2.54
C LYS A 47 -20.40 -14.64 1.33
N ASP A 48 -21.67 -14.65 0.89
CA ASP A 48 -22.18 -15.61 -0.09
C ASP A 48 -21.73 -15.31 -1.54
N ASN A 49 -21.16 -14.13 -1.79
CA ASN A 49 -20.78 -13.66 -3.14
C ASN A 49 -19.32 -13.18 -3.25
N GLU A 50 -18.44 -13.52 -2.30
CA GLU A 50 -17.03 -13.13 -2.41
C GLU A 50 -16.31 -13.92 -3.52
N PRO A 51 -15.72 -13.25 -4.52
CA PRO A 51 -14.99 -13.93 -5.59
C PRO A 51 -13.83 -14.76 -5.05
N LEU A 52 -13.59 -15.94 -5.66
CA LEU A 52 -12.47 -16.82 -5.31
C LEU A 52 -11.10 -16.14 -5.57
N GLU A 53 -11.02 -15.35 -6.64
CA GLU A 53 -9.85 -14.55 -6.97
C GLU A 53 -10.25 -13.07 -7.00
N SER A 54 -9.73 -12.29 -6.07
CA SER A 54 -10.14 -10.90 -5.88
C SER A 54 -9.09 -10.05 -5.18
N VAL A 55 -9.19 -8.75 -5.39
CA VAL A 55 -8.55 -7.71 -4.57
C VAL A 55 -9.64 -6.95 -3.83
N THR A 56 -9.48 -6.79 -2.52
CA THR A 56 -10.31 -5.91 -1.69
C THR A 56 -9.43 -4.82 -1.11
N TRP A 57 -9.69 -3.57 -1.50
CA TRP A 57 -8.96 -2.43 -0.95
C TRP A 57 -9.65 -1.88 0.30
N PHE A 58 -8.91 -1.73 1.39
CA PHE A 58 -9.42 -1.27 2.68
C PHE A 58 -9.08 0.19 3.00
N GLY A 59 -8.71 0.94 1.98
CA GLY A 59 -8.21 2.31 2.14
C GLY A 59 -6.71 2.34 2.46
N HIS A 60 -6.04 3.42 2.12
CA HIS A 60 -4.60 3.59 2.23
C HIS A 60 -3.86 2.49 1.45
N SER A 61 -2.88 1.83 2.08
CA SER A 61 -2.10 0.72 1.50
C SER A 61 -2.74 -0.65 1.73
N ALA A 62 -3.68 -0.77 2.67
CA ALA A 62 -4.22 -2.06 3.08
C ALA A 62 -5.06 -2.72 2.00
N SER A 63 -4.67 -3.92 1.58
CA SER A 63 -5.40 -4.70 0.58
C SER A 63 -5.37 -6.19 0.90
N LEU A 64 -6.50 -6.87 0.73
CA LEU A 64 -6.59 -8.33 0.79
C LEU A 64 -6.63 -8.86 -0.65
N LEU A 65 -5.68 -9.70 -0.97
CA LEU A 65 -5.60 -10.44 -2.22
C LEU A 65 -6.02 -11.89 -1.97
N LYS A 66 -7.01 -12.37 -2.71
CA LYS A 66 -7.33 -13.79 -2.84
C LYS A 66 -6.84 -14.29 -4.19
N ILE A 67 -5.88 -15.19 -4.19
CA ILE A 67 -5.24 -15.74 -5.39
C ILE A 67 -4.82 -17.18 -5.16
N GLU A 68 -5.05 -18.06 -6.13
CA GLU A 68 -4.67 -19.49 -6.05
C GLU A 68 -5.13 -20.17 -4.75
N GLY A 69 -6.32 -19.81 -4.25
CA GLY A 69 -6.88 -20.30 -3.00
C GLY A 69 -6.20 -19.77 -1.72
N LYS A 70 -5.32 -18.79 -1.82
CA LYS A 70 -4.62 -18.15 -0.70
C LYS A 70 -5.15 -16.76 -0.42
N LYS A 71 -5.09 -16.37 0.86
CA LYS A 71 -5.40 -15.03 1.35
C LYS A 71 -4.10 -14.31 1.74
N LEU A 72 -3.70 -13.33 0.96
CA LEU A 72 -2.51 -12.51 1.18
C LEU A 72 -2.96 -11.10 1.60
N LEU A 73 -2.55 -10.65 2.77
CA LEU A 73 -2.89 -9.32 3.29
C LEU A 73 -1.68 -8.40 3.17
N LEU A 74 -1.82 -7.35 2.38
CA LEU A 74 -0.76 -6.40 2.03
C LEU A 74 -0.87 -5.17 2.94
N ASP A 75 0.24 -4.77 3.57
CA ASP A 75 0.40 -3.59 4.43
C ASP A 75 -0.83 -3.28 5.30
N PRO A 76 -1.20 -4.14 6.26
CA PRO A 76 -2.47 -4.08 6.96
C PRO A 76 -2.57 -2.89 7.91
N MET A 77 -2.81 -1.72 7.36
CA MET A 77 -3.07 -0.49 8.11
C MET A 77 -4.55 -0.37 8.42
N PHE A 78 -5.00 -0.94 9.53
CA PHE A 78 -6.38 -0.84 10.04
C PHE A 78 -6.52 0.08 11.25
N GLY A 79 -5.40 0.65 11.70
CA GLY A 79 -5.39 1.60 12.80
C GLY A 79 -6.22 2.85 12.50
N ASP A 80 -6.67 3.48 13.55
CA ASP A 80 -7.45 4.71 13.53
C ASP A 80 -6.62 5.99 13.27
N ALA A 81 -5.28 5.85 13.28
CA ALA A 81 -4.35 6.96 13.11
C ALA A 81 -3.08 6.52 12.40
N SER A 82 -2.55 7.39 11.52
CA SER A 82 -1.36 7.13 10.69
C SER A 82 -0.04 7.12 11.46
N SER A 83 -0.01 7.73 12.66
CA SER A 83 1.19 7.84 13.49
C SER A 83 0.83 7.81 14.98
N PRO A 84 1.69 7.26 15.84
CA PRO A 84 1.53 7.35 17.31
C PRO A 84 1.84 8.75 17.85
N PHE A 85 2.50 9.61 17.07
CA PHE A 85 2.90 10.95 17.50
C PHE A 85 1.78 11.97 17.25
N PRO A 86 1.28 12.69 18.27
CA PRO A 86 0.13 13.59 18.14
C PRO A 86 0.28 14.68 17.09
N LEU A 87 1.50 15.19 16.88
CA LEU A 87 1.81 16.25 15.90
C LEU A 87 1.66 15.79 14.45
N PHE A 88 1.87 14.47 14.20
CA PHE A 88 1.82 13.86 12.86
C PHE A 88 0.64 12.89 12.74
N ASN A 89 -0.29 12.95 13.70
CA ASN A 89 -1.40 12.02 13.77
C ASN A 89 -2.58 12.50 12.93
N SER A 90 -2.81 11.84 11.81
CA SER A 90 -4.03 11.99 11.04
C SER A 90 -4.99 10.85 11.36
N LYS A 91 -6.20 11.19 11.82
CA LYS A 91 -7.27 10.20 12.04
C LYS A 91 -7.82 9.69 10.71
N ARG A 92 -8.14 8.40 10.66
CA ARG A 92 -8.74 7.77 9.50
C ARG A 92 -10.07 8.43 9.12
N TYR A 93 -10.29 8.66 7.81
CA TYR A 93 -11.50 9.32 7.32
C TYR A 93 -12.75 8.46 7.45
N SER A 94 -12.60 7.14 7.24
CA SER A 94 -13.70 6.18 7.38
C SER A 94 -14.00 5.76 8.85
N GLY A 95 -13.29 6.31 9.83
CA GLY A 95 -13.32 5.81 11.20
C GLY A 95 -12.59 4.49 11.38
N ALA A 96 -12.74 3.88 12.57
CA ALA A 96 -12.11 2.60 12.90
C ALA A 96 -12.63 1.49 11.99
N PHE A 97 -11.70 0.66 11.49
CA PHE A 97 -12.02 -0.49 10.65
C PHE A 97 -12.18 -1.74 11.52
N SER A 98 -13.32 -2.44 11.41
CA SER A 98 -13.51 -3.70 12.13
C SER A 98 -12.74 -4.84 11.47
N LEU A 99 -11.89 -5.52 12.24
CA LEU A 99 -11.15 -6.72 11.84
C LEU A 99 -11.92 -8.03 12.14
N GLU A 100 -13.17 -7.94 12.59
CA GLU A 100 -14.02 -9.11 12.85
C GLU A 100 -14.64 -9.69 11.57
N ARG A 101 -14.21 -9.21 10.40
CA ARG A 101 -14.66 -9.74 9.11
C ARG A 101 -14.13 -11.16 8.91
N ASP A 102 -14.99 -12.04 8.42
CA ASP A 102 -14.61 -13.44 8.15
C ASP A 102 -13.45 -13.58 7.15
N ALA A 103 -13.35 -12.66 6.18
CA ALA A 103 -12.25 -12.64 5.24
C ALA A 103 -10.87 -12.52 5.92
N LEU A 104 -10.82 -11.93 7.13
CA LEU A 104 -9.60 -11.70 7.92
C LEU A 104 -9.42 -12.67 9.09
N GLN A 105 -10.24 -13.72 9.22
CA GLN A 105 -10.11 -14.72 10.29
C GLN A 105 -8.93 -15.67 10.06
N GLU A 106 -8.72 -16.09 8.81
CA GLU A 106 -7.58 -16.90 8.41
C GLU A 106 -6.83 -16.21 7.27
N ILE A 107 -5.55 -15.94 7.49
CA ILE A 107 -4.67 -15.24 6.55
C ILE A 107 -3.48 -16.15 6.30
N ASP A 108 -3.25 -16.54 5.03
CA ASP A 108 -2.13 -17.41 4.69
C ASP A 108 -0.81 -16.67 4.79
N ALA A 109 -0.76 -15.40 4.36
CA ALA A 109 0.42 -14.55 4.58
C ALA A 109 0.06 -13.08 4.76
N ILE A 110 0.85 -12.39 5.60
CA ILE A 110 0.92 -10.93 5.65
C ILE A 110 2.21 -10.50 4.95
N ILE A 111 2.08 -9.58 4.01
CA ILE A 111 3.18 -9.05 3.21
C ILE A 111 3.36 -7.57 3.56
N ILE A 112 4.56 -7.19 3.99
CA ILE A 112 4.88 -5.82 4.39
C ILE A 112 5.89 -5.22 3.40
N SER A 113 5.63 -3.99 2.95
CA SER A 113 6.52 -3.27 2.05
C SER A 113 7.67 -2.57 2.78
N HIS A 114 7.41 -1.97 3.92
CA HIS A 114 8.40 -1.26 4.74
C HIS A 114 7.88 -0.98 6.17
N ASN A 115 8.70 -0.35 7.00
CA ASN A 115 8.42 -0.23 8.43
C ASN A 115 7.69 1.05 8.86
N HIS A 116 7.24 1.93 7.98
CA HIS A 116 6.51 3.14 8.40
C HIS A 116 5.23 2.81 9.18
N TYR A 117 4.78 3.73 10.03
CA TYR A 117 3.66 3.52 10.95
C TYR A 117 2.32 3.27 10.26
N ASP A 118 2.16 3.81 9.06
CA ASP A 118 0.96 3.72 8.21
C ASP A 118 1.00 2.52 7.24
N HIS A 119 2.03 1.68 7.32
CA HIS A 119 2.15 0.38 6.64
C HIS A 119 2.31 -0.75 7.66
N LEU A 120 3.33 -0.71 8.50
CA LEU A 120 3.54 -1.66 9.58
C LEU A 120 2.88 -1.13 10.87
N ASN A 121 1.56 -1.32 10.98
CA ASN A 121 0.79 -0.80 12.10
C ASN A 121 0.76 -1.75 13.29
N TYR A 122 1.22 -1.29 14.46
CA TYR A 122 1.29 -2.10 15.67
C TYR A 122 -0.07 -2.68 16.08
N LYS A 123 -1.13 -1.86 16.14
CA LYS A 123 -2.47 -2.31 16.56
C LYS A 123 -3.01 -3.38 15.61
N SER A 124 -2.82 -3.21 14.31
CA SER A 124 -3.23 -4.18 13.30
C SER A 124 -2.48 -5.50 13.46
N ILE A 125 -1.15 -5.46 13.60
CA ILE A 125 -0.35 -6.68 13.78
C ILE A 125 -0.74 -7.41 15.06
N MET A 126 -0.96 -6.71 16.19
CA MET A 126 -1.39 -7.36 17.43
C MET A 126 -2.72 -8.10 17.33
N GLN A 127 -3.64 -7.63 16.49
CA GLN A 127 -4.93 -8.30 16.25
C GLN A 127 -4.83 -9.44 15.20
N LEU A 128 -3.85 -9.38 14.30
CA LEU A 128 -3.75 -10.30 13.16
C LEU A 128 -2.69 -11.39 13.33
N LYS A 129 -1.71 -11.23 14.22
CA LYS A 129 -0.55 -12.13 14.34
C LYS A 129 -0.90 -13.61 14.59
N ASP A 130 -1.97 -13.85 15.31
CA ASP A 130 -2.42 -15.21 15.63
C ASP A 130 -3.28 -15.82 14.50
N ARG A 131 -3.86 -14.98 13.63
CA ARG A 131 -4.63 -15.35 12.45
C ARG A 131 -3.77 -15.57 11.20
N ALA A 132 -2.54 -15.01 11.18
CA ALA A 132 -1.61 -15.14 10.07
C ALA A 132 -0.71 -16.36 10.22
N LYS A 133 -0.57 -17.14 9.14
CA LYS A 133 0.31 -18.31 9.10
C LYS A 133 1.77 -17.88 8.89
N HIS A 134 2.01 -16.86 8.06
CA HIS A 134 3.36 -16.38 7.73
C HIS A 134 3.43 -14.87 7.49
N PHE A 135 4.64 -14.30 7.61
CA PHE A 135 4.96 -12.89 7.33
C PHE A 135 6.12 -12.82 6.35
N TYR A 136 5.93 -12.19 5.21
CA TYR A 136 6.99 -11.87 4.24
C TYR A 136 7.31 -10.38 4.36
N VAL A 137 8.55 -10.06 4.68
CA VAL A 137 8.95 -8.69 4.99
C VAL A 137 10.34 -8.37 4.40
N PRO A 138 10.68 -7.10 4.12
CA PRO A 138 12.04 -6.75 3.75
C PRO A 138 13.00 -6.84 4.94
N THR A 139 14.27 -7.05 4.64
CA THR A 139 15.35 -7.22 5.64
C THR A 139 15.38 -6.09 6.66
N GLY A 140 15.46 -6.45 7.93
CA GLY A 140 15.47 -5.54 9.08
C GLY A 140 14.08 -5.22 9.65
N VAL A 141 13.00 -5.71 9.04
CA VAL A 141 11.62 -5.49 9.54
C VAL A 141 11.23 -6.53 10.60
N ALA A 142 11.75 -7.75 10.53
CA ALA A 142 11.44 -8.83 11.47
C ALA A 142 11.61 -8.43 12.94
N GLN A 143 12.60 -7.60 13.26
CA GLN A 143 12.85 -7.14 14.62
C GLN A 143 11.64 -6.49 15.31
N TYR A 144 10.81 -5.75 14.53
CA TYR A 144 9.58 -5.13 15.05
C TYR A 144 8.52 -6.19 15.33
N LEU A 145 8.32 -7.12 14.41
CA LEU A 145 7.35 -8.21 14.55
C LEU A 145 7.69 -9.13 15.73
N ILE A 146 8.96 -9.51 15.87
CA ILE A 146 9.46 -10.32 16.99
C ILE A 146 9.24 -9.58 18.31
N LYS A 147 9.58 -8.29 18.37
CA LYS A 147 9.33 -7.45 19.56
C LYS A 147 7.85 -7.38 19.93
N TRP A 148 6.95 -7.51 18.96
CA TRP A 148 5.49 -7.51 19.16
C TRP A 148 4.93 -8.91 19.41
N GLY A 149 5.79 -9.92 19.54
CA GLY A 149 5.41 -11.28 19.91
C GLY A 149 4.95 -12.15 18.74
N VAL A 150 5.36 -11.84 17.52
CA VAL A 150 5.24 -12.76 16.37
C VAL A 150 6.38 -13.78 16.49
N SER A 151 6.05 -15.08 16.36
CA SER A 151 7.06 -16.13 16.38
C SER A 151 8.08 -15.95 15.24
N PRO A 152 9.40 -16.02 15.50
CA PRO A 152 10.41 -15.94 14.44
C PRO A 152 10.22 -16.99 13.32
N SER A 153 9.67 -18.16 13.64
CA SER A 153 9.38 -19.23 12.66
C SER A 153 8.30 -18.86 11.64
N LYS A 154 7.50 -17.84 11.94
CA LYS A 154 6.48 -17.30 11.02
C LYS A 154 6.99 -16.15 10.16
N ILE A 155 8.26 -15.74 10.24
CA ILE A 155 8.77 -14.54 9.57
C ILE A 155 9.88 -14.91 8.61
N SER A 156 9.80 -14.41 7.38
CA SER A 156 10.88 -14.47 6.38
C SER A 156 11.27 -13.07 5.95
N GLU A 157 12.57 -12.75 6.03
CA GLU A 157 13.13 -11.48 5.56
C GLU A 157 13.76 -11.65 4.18
N HIS A 158 13.56 -10.67 3.30
CA HIS A 158 13.99 -10.71 1.90
C HIS A 158 14.69 -9.42 1.48
N ASN A 159 15.65 -9.57 0.57
CA ASN A 159 16.30 -8.47 -0.12
C ASN A 159 15.67 -8.24 -1.49
N TRP A 160 16.00 -7.11 -2.12
CA TRP A 160 15.58 -6.85 -3.49
C TRP A 160 16.01 -7.97 -4.44
N TRP A 161 15.10 -8.40 -5.26
CA TRP A 161 15.19 -9.46 -6.26
C TRP A 161 15.19 -10.90 -5.70
N ASP A 162 14.99 -11.07 -4.38
CA ASP A 162 14.73 -12.41 -3.84
C ASP A 162 13.39 -12.93 -4.38
N GLU A 163 13.42 -14.15 -4.91
CA GLU A 163 12.25 -14.88 -5.38
C GLU A 163 11.91 -15.99 -4.39
N ILE A 164 10.66 -16.05 -3.97
CA ILE A 164 10.17 -16.98 -2.97
C ILE A 164 9.03 -17.82 -3.56
N THR A 165 9.08 -19.12 -3.39
CA THR A 165 7.95 -20.00 -3.71
C THR A 165 7.05 -20.11 -2.49
N PHE A 166 5.79 -19.71 -2.65
CA PHE A 166 4.74 -19.86 -1.66
C PHE A 166 3.60 -20.67 -2.29
N ASP A 167 3.62 -21.98 -2.07
CA ASP A 167 2.78 -22.96 -2.80
C ASP A 167 2.86 -22.75 -4.32
N ASN A 168 1.72 -22.44 -4.98
CA ASN A 168 1.66 -22.19 -6.43
C ASN A 168 1.91 -20.72 -6.80
N ILE A 169 2.26 -19.87 -5.83
CA ILE A 169 2.51 -18.45 -6.01
C ILE A 169 4.00 -18.18 -5.88
N LYS A 170 4.57 -17.39 -6.79
CA LYS A 170 5.89 -16.84 -6.62
C LYS A 170 5.77 -15.40 -6.09
N LEU A 171 6.41 -15.13 -4.95
CA LEU A 171 6.58 -13.79 -4.43
C LEU A 171 7.96 -13.27 -4.82
N VAL A 172 8.04 -12.00 -5.23
CA VAL A 172 9.33 -11.34 -5.50
C VAL A 172 9.40 -10.05 -4.70
N CYS A 173 10.42 -9.95 -3.86
CA CYS A 173 10.77 -8.71 -3.20
C CYS A 173 11.50 -7.81 -4.21
N ALA A 174 10.85 -6.78 -4.73
CA ALA A 174 11.41 -5.94 -5.79
C ALA A 174 11.82 -4.55 -5.25
N PRO A 175 12.70 -3.82 -5.94
CA PRO A 175 13.10 -2.49 -5.52
C PRO A 175 11.93 -1.51 -5.40
N ALA A 176 12.10 -0.54 -4.51
CA ALA A 176 11.30 0.67 -4.43
C ALA A 176 12.22 1.88 -4.15
N ARG A 177 11.81 3.07 -4.49
CA ARG A 177 12.51 4.31 -4.20
C ARG A 177 11.85 5.00 -3.03
N HIS A 178 12.31 4.69 -1.82
CA HIS A 178 11.71 5.21 -0.58
C HIS A 178 12.76 5.32 0.53
N PHE A 179 12.35 5.20 1.76
CA PHE A 179 13.19 5.18 2.96
C PHE A 179 12.48 4.38 4.06
N SER A 180 13.20 4.07 5.12
CA SER A 180 12.63 3.43 6.30
C SER A 180 12.93 4.23 7.57
N GLY A 181 12.17 3.98 8.64
CA GLY A 181 12.40 4.55 9.95
C GLY A 181 11.13 4.72 10.76
N ARG A 182 11.24 4.47 12.07
CA ARG A 182 10.18 4.67 13.07
C ARG A 182 10.64 5.55 14.22
N SER A 183 11.90 5.95 14.22
CA SER A 183 12.51 6.80 15.24
C SER A 183 13.58 7.69 14.60
N MET A 184 14.13 8.60 15.38
CA MET A 184 15.21 9.46 14.91
C MET A 184 16.56 8.71 14.69
N THR A 185 16.68 7.50 15.21
CA THR A 185 17.93 6.74 15.22
C THR A 185 17.94 5.51 14.30
N ASP A 186 16.78 5.09 13.77
CA ASP A 186 16.63 3.89 12.95
C ASP A 186 16.36 4.18 11.46
N ARG A 187 16.57 5.44 11.04
CA ARG A 187 16.41 5.83 9.63
C ARG A 187 17.32 4.99 8.74
N ASP A 188 16.69 4.38 7.72
CA ASP A 188 17.33 3.52 6.72
C ASP A 188 18.01 2.26 7.30
N CYS A 189 17.63 1.84 8.52
CA CYS A 189 18.17 0.64 9.17
C CYS A 189 17.41 -0.65 8.83
N SER A 190 16.29 -0.57 8.13
CA SER A 190 15.60 -1.67 7.47
C SER A 190 15.41 -1.37 5.99
N LEU A 191 15.29 -2.40 5.18
CA LEU A 191 15.02 -2.26 3.75
C LEU A 191 13.53 -1.87 3.54
N TRP A 192 13.22 -1.30 2.40
CA TRP A 192 11.90 -1.07 1.83
C TRP A 192 11.81 -1.74 0.48
N CYS A 193 10.62 -2.14 0.05
CA CYS A 193 10.46 -2.85 -1.20
C CYS A 193 9.05 -2.68 -1.78
N SER A 194 8.93 -3.03 -3.03
CA SER A 194 7.68 -3.41 -3.68
C SER A 194 7.58 -4.93 -3.74
N TRP A 195 6.39 -5.45 -4.03
CA TRP A 195 6.17 -6.90 -4.13
C TRP A 195 5.50 -7.27 -5.45
N LEU A 196 6.00 -8.33 -6.09
CA LEU A 196 5.30 -9.03 -7.14
C LEU A 196 4.69 -10.30 -6.58
N ILE A 197 3.43 -10.53 -6.87
CA ILE A 197 2.68 -11.72 -6.53
C ILE A 197 2.27 -12.39 -7.84
N LEU A 198 2.93 -13.48 -8.17
CA LEU A 198 2.86 -14.15 -9.47
C LEU A 198 2.17 -15.52 -9.29
N GLY A 199 0.87 -15.57 -9.55
CA GLY A 199 0.11 -16.81 -9.69
C GLY A 199 0.27 -17.40 -11.10
N GLN A 200 -0.45 -18.48 -11.38
CA GLN A 200 -0.39 -19.17 -12.68
C GLN A 200 -0.90 -18.27 -13.83
N GLU A 201 -2.03 -17.62 -13.63
CA GLU A 201 -2.68 -16.78 -14.65
C GLU A 201 -2.65 -15.29 -14.27
N THR A 202 -2.58 -14.98 -12.99
CA THR A 202 -2.70 -13.62 -12.47
C THR A 202 -1.37 -13.15 -11.89
N LYS A 203 -0.91 -11.99 -12.35
CA LYS A 203 0.32 -11.36 -11.89
C LYS A 203 -0.01 -9.98 -11.34
N ILE A 204 0.38 -9.72 -10.10
CA ILE A 204 0.07 -8.47 -9.38
C ILE A 204 1.36 -7.80 -8.95
N PHE A 205 1.44 -6.50 -9.17
CA PHE A 205 2.48 -5.65 -8.65
C PHE A 205 1.89 -4.74 -7.55
N PHE A 206 2.46 -4.78 -6.37
CA PHE A 206 2.17 -3.92 -5.24
C PHE A 206 3.39 -3.05 -4.96
N SER A 207 3.29 -1.74 -5.20
CA SER A 207 4.45 -0.85 -5.12
C SER A 207 4.94 -0.60 -3.70
N GLY A 208 4.10 -0.80 -2.66
CA GLY A 208 4.33 -0.13 -1.40
C GLY A 208 4.44 1.37 -1.64
N ASP A 209 5.27 2.06 -0.86
CA ASP A 209 5.62 3.45 -1.13
C ASP A 209 6.86 3.54 -1.99
N SER A 210 6.74 4.26 -3.11
CA SER A 210 7.86 4.47 -4.02
C SER A 210 7.72 5.80 -4.75
N GLY A 211 8.81 6.54 -4.90
CA GLY A 211 8.93 7.55 -5.93
C GLY A 211 9.24 6.91 -7.28
N TYR A 212 8.89 7.61 -8.37
CA TYR A 212 9.19 7.14 -9.73
C TYR A 212 10.70 6.97 -9.95
N ALA A 213 11.10 5.84 -10.57
CA ALA A 213 12.48 5.51 -10.86
C ALA A 213 12.57 4.36 -11.90
N PRO A 214 13.75 4.09 -12.48
CA PRO A 214 13.92 3.08 -13.53
C PRO A 214 13.53 1.65 -13.15
N HIS A 215 13.45 1.32 -11.87
CA HIS A 215 13.06 -0.02 -11.41
C HIS A 215 11.66 -0.44 -11.89
N PHE A 216 10.73 0.49 -12.17
CA PHE A 216 9.41 0.13 -12.71
C PHE A 216 9.53 -0.50 -14.08
N LYS A 217 10.37 0.07 -14.95
CA LYS A 217 10.65 -0.50 -16.27
C LYS A 217 11.37 -1.84 -16.15
N GLU A 218 12.34 -1.96 -15.26
CA GLU A 218 13.06 -3.22 -15.00
C GLU A 218 12.11 -4.34 -14.53
N ILE A 219 11.16 -4.01 -13.65
CA ILE A 219 10.11 -4.92 -13.20
C ILE A 219 9.20 -5.33 -14.35
N GLY A 220 8.77 -4.37 -15.18
CA GLY A 220 7.94 -4.63 -16.35
C GLY A 220 8.60 -5.56 -17.35
N ASP A 221 9.84 -5.27 -17.71
CA ASP A 221 10.62 -6.07 -18.67
C ASP A 221 10.86 -7.51 -18.17
N LYS A 222 11.01 -7.70 -16.85
CA LYS A 222 11.31 -9.01 -16.27
C LYS A 222 10.06 -9.84 -15.96
N TYR A 223 8.95 -9.25 -15.55
CA TYR A 223 7.79 -9.98 -15.02
C TYR A 223 6.46 -9.66 -15.71
N GLY A 224 6.27 -8.47 -16.25
CA GLY A 224 5.06 -8.01 -16.93
C GLY A 224 3.77 -8.25 -16.10
N PRO A 225 3.59 -7.59 -14.96
CA PRO A 225 2.40 -7.80 -14.13
C PRO A 225 1.15 -7.27 -14.82
N ARG A 226 0.02 -7.99 -14.70
CA ARG A 226 -1.27 -7.55 -15.27
C ARG A 226 -1.96 -6.49 -14.41
N TRP A 227 -1.77 -6.56 -13.11
CA TRP A 227 -2.38 -5.66 -12.13
C TRP A 227 -1.30 -4.86 -11.42
N SER A 228 -1.54 -3.58 -11.19
CA SER A 228 -0.65 -2.77 -10.36
C SER A 228 -1.42 -1.96 -9.33
N ALA A 229 -0.97 -2.02 -8.08
CA ALA A 229 -1.39 -1.18 -6.98
C ALA A 229 -0.24 -0.25 -6.63
N ILE A 230 -0.32 1.04 -7.00
CA ILE A 230 0.81 1.98 -7.02
C ILE A 230 0.48 3.24 -6.24
N HIS A 231 1.48 3.75 -5.50
CA HIS A 231 1.47 5.04 -4.82
C HIS A 231 2.72 5.86 -5.13
N MET A 232 2.52 7.06 -5.66
CA MET A 232 3.50 8.13 -5.86
C MET A 232 2.79 9.42 -6.28
N LEU A 233 3.47 10.40 -6.88
CA LEU A 233 2.75 11.51 -7.50
C LEU A 233 1.74 10.98 -8.53
N PRO A 234 0.52 11.53 -8.58
CA PRO A 234 -0.56 10.93 -9.36
C PRO A 234 -0.23 10.68 -10.82
N GLU A 235 0.45 11.62 -11.49
CA GLU A 235 0.84 11.47 -12.90
C GLU A 235 1.96 10.43 -13.06
N GLU A 236 2.92 10.40 -12.13
CA GLU A 236 3.98 9.39 -12.12
C GLU A 236 3.42 7.99 -11.85
N THR A 237 2.33 7.88 -11.08
CA THR A 237 1.63 6.61 -10.84
C THR A 237 1.16 5.97 -12.16
N VAL A 238 0.61 6.77 -13.07
CA VAL A 238 0.17 6.28 -14.39
C VAL A 238 1.37 5.89 -15.25
N GLN A 239 2.45 6.68 -15.23
CA GLN A 239 3.67 6.34 -15.97
C GLN A 239 4.32 5.05 -15.42
N ALA A 240 4.40 4.90 -14.11
CA ALA A 240 4.91 3.69 -13.48
C ALA A 240 4.07 2.45 -13.83
N HIS A 241 2.74 2.59 -13.92
CA HIS A 241 1.85 1.54 -14.39
C HIS A 241 2.17 1.11 -15.84
N ILE A 242 2.41 2.07 -16.73
CA ILE A 242 2.82 1.79 -18.12
C ILE A 242 4.17 1.08 -18.12
N ASP A 243 5.14 1.55 -17.34
CA ASP A 243 6.49 1.00 -17.29
C ASP A 243 6.53 -0.44 -16.74
N VAL A 244 5.70 -0.78 -15.76
CA VAL A 244 5.54 -2.17 -15.31
C VAL A 244 4.71 -3.03 -16.26
N GLN A 245 4.21 -2.46 -17.36
CA GLN A 245 3.36 -3.12 -18.35
C GLN A 245 2.04 -3.65 -17.76
N GLY A 246 1.44 -2.88 -16.84
CA GLY A 246 0.18 -3.22 -16.20
C GLY A 246 -1.02 -3.11 -17.16
N GLU A 247 -2.02 -3.96 -16.98
CA GLU A 247 -3.29 -3.91 -17.73
C GLU A 247 -4.40 -3.15 -16.97
N LEU A 248 -4.37 -3.16 -15.64
CA LEU A 248 -5.33 -2.47 -14.79
C LEU A 248 -4.63 -1.83 -13.59
N LEU A 249 -4.83 -0.53 -13.41
CA LEU A 249 -4.31 0.27 -12.31
C LEU A 249 -5.33 0.38 -11.18
N LEU A 250 -4.92 0.03 -9.96
CA LEU A 250 -5.61 0.35 -8.70
C LEU A 250 -4.80 1.41 -7.95
N PRO A 251 -5.20 2.67 -7.90
CA PRO A 251 -4.55 3.68 -7.08
C PRO A 251 -4.74 3.36 -5.59
N ILE A 252 -3.65 3.35 -4.85
CA ILE A 252 -3.65 3.13 -3.40
C ILE A 252 -3.06 4.35 -2.66
N HIS A 253 -2.98 4.28 -1.33
CA HIS A 253 -2.38 5.30 -0.45
C HIS A 253 -3.15 6.63 -0.44
N TRP A 254 -4.44 6.62 -0.69
CA TRP A 254 -5.36 7.75 -0.62
C TRP A 254 -6.62 7.39 0.18
N GLY A 255 -7.52 8.34 0.40
CA GLY A 255 -8.84 8.10 0.98
C GLY A 255 -8.84 7.61 2.44
N ALA A 256 -7.75 7.77 3.19
CA ALA A 256 -7.68 7.29 4.56
C ALA A 256 -7.13 8.31 5.56
N PHE A 257 -6.07 9.02 5.23
CA PHE A 257 -5.37 9.91 6.14
C PHE A 257 -4.90 11.19 5.43
N THR A 258 -4.77 12.28 6.19
CA THR A 258 -4.06 13.48 5.73
C THR A 258 -2.57 13.30 6.02
N LEU A 259 -1.77 13.00 5.02
CA LEU A 259 -0.32 12.81 5.12
C LEU A 259 0.48 13.93 4.44
N ALA A 260 -0.16 14.72 3.58
CA ALA A 260 0.45 15.82 2.85
C ALA A 260 -0.53 17.01 2.71
N LEU A 261 -0.02 18.14 2.24
CA LEU A 261 -0.78 19.39 2.07
C LEU A 261 -1.40 19.47 0.67
N HIS A 262 -2.46 18.70 0.45
CA HIS A 262 -3.33 18.74 -0.73
C HIS A 262 -4.78 18.44 -0.32
N GLU A 263 -5.75 18.77 -1.16
CA GLU A 263 -7.13 18.35 -0.95
C GLU A 263 -7.20 16.83 -0.88
N TRP A 264 -8.04 16.27 -0.01
CA TRP A 264 -8.09 14.84 0.26
C TRP A 264 -8.40 13.99 -0.99
N SER A 265 -9.13 14.57 -1.95
CA SER A 265 -9.48 13.93 -3.23
C SER A 265 -8.54 14.29 -4.39
N ASP A 266 -7.60 15.23 -4.22
CA ASP A 266 -6.67 15.65 -5.28
C ASP A 266 -5.88 14.48 -5.89
N PRO A 267 -5.34 13.52 -5.10
CA PRO A 267 -4.60 12.41 -5.70
C PRO A 267 -5.44 11.56 -6.65
N ILE A 268 -6.67 11.21 -6.26
CA ILE A 268 -7.52 10.36 -7.09
C ILE A 268 -8.08 11.12 -8.31
N GLU A 269 -8.37 12.41 -8.18
CA GLU A 269 -8.80 13.24 -9.33
C GLU A 269 -7.68 13.34 -10.37
N ARG A 270 -6.46 13.59 -9.94
CA ARG A 270 -5.30 13.75 -10.83
C ARG A 270 -4.93 12.42 -11.50
N VAL A 271 -4.84 11.32 -10.75
CA VAL A 271 -4.50 10.02 -11.34
C VAL A 271 -5.58 9.54 -12.33
N THR A 272 -6.86 9.77 -12.02
CA THR A 272 -7.96 9.43 -12.94
C THR A 272 -7.90 10.27 -14.22
N LYS A 273 -7.64 11.58 -14.09
CA LYS A 273 -7.47 12.46 -15.25
C LYS A 273 -6.31 12.02 -16.14
N GLU A 274 -5.18 11.69 -15.54
CA GLU A 274 -3.98 11.27 -16.27
C GLU A 274 -4.15 9.87 -16.91
N ALA A 275 -4.78 8.92 -16.19
CA ALA A 275 -5.11 7.61 -16.72
C ALA A 275 -6.01 7.72 -17.97
N ASN A 276 -7.04 8.58 -17.91
CA ASN A 276 -7.90 8.85 -19.06
C ASN A 276 -7.13 9.49 -20.24
N ARG A 277 -6.20 10.41 -19.96
CA ARG A 277 -5.36 11.05 -20.97
C ARG A 277 -4.45 10.08 -21.72
N LEU A 278 -3.93 9.06 -20.99
CA LEU A 278 -3.01 8.05 -21.52
C LEU A 278 -3.71 6.72 -21.88
N GLU A 279 -5.05 6.70 -21.86
CA GLU A 279 -5.85 5.50 -22.17
C GLU A 279 -5.53 4.28 -21.27
N VAL A 280 -5.09 4.55 -20.05
CA VAL A 280 -4.82 3.52 -19.03
C VAL A 280 -6.12 3.11 -18.34
N LYS A 281 -6.36 1.80 -18.26
CA LYS A 281 -7.51 1.27 -17.50
C LYS A 281 -7.26 1.43 -16.01
N ILE A 282 -8.20 2.09 -15.33
CA ILE A 282 -8.14 2.36 -13.90
C ILE A 282 -9.39 1.82 -13.20
N THR A 283 -9.22 1.29 -11.99
CA THR A 283 -10.32 0.88 -11.12
C THR A 283 -10.31 1.68 -9.82
N THR A 284 -11.49 2.09 -9.38
CA THR A 284 -11.68 2.96 -8.20
C THR A 284 -12.76 2.39 -7.29
N PRO A 285 -12.52 1.21 -6.68
CA PRO A 285 -13.49 0.61 -5.77
C PRO A 285 -13.73 1.49 -4.54
N GLN A 286 -14.87 1.35 -3.92
CA GLN A 286 -15.10 1.88 -2.58
C GLN A 286 -14.27 1.10 -1.54
N ILE A 287 -14.06 1.70 -0.36
CA ILE A 287 -13.33 1.04 0.73
C ILE A 287 -14.08 -0.23 1.14
N GLY A 288 -13.43 -1.39 1.05
CA GLY A 288 -14.01 -2.70 1.36
C GLY A 288 -14.73 -3.37 0.21
N GLU A 289 -14.86 -2.74 -0.95
CA GLU A 289 -15.39 -3.35 -2.16
C GLU A 289 -14.37 -4.32 -2.76
N SER A 290 -14.83 -5.53 -3.10
CA SER A 290 -13.99 -6.57 -3.70
C SER A 290 -14.07 -6.52 -5.23
N ILE A 291 -12.92 -6.58 -5.88
CA ILE A 291 -12.77 -6.61 -7.34
C ILE A 291 -12.36 -8.02 -7.76
N THR A 292 -13.11 -8.63 -8.68
CA THR A 292 -12.76 -9.93 -9.25
C THR A 292 -11.60 -9.80 -10.23
N LEU A 293 -10.50 -10.54 -10.02
CA LEU A 293 -9.26 -10.44 -10.81
C LEU A 293 -9.41 -10.80 -12.30
N LYS A 294 -10.37 -11.65 -12.62
CA LYS A 294 -10.63 -12.11 -14.00
C LYS A 294 -11.86 -11.43 -14.65
N SER A 295 -12.41 -10.40 -14.01
CA SER A 295 -13.54 -9.66 -14.60
C SER A 295 -13.06 -8.80 -15.76
N THR A 296 -13.97 -8.51 -16.68
CA THR A 296 -13.82 -7.45 -17.69
C THR A 296 -14.45 -6.14 -17.26
N ASN A 297 -15.23 -6.18 -16.16
CA ASN A 297 -15.96 -5.04 -15.61
C ASN A 297 -15.43 -4.71 -14.22
N TYR A 298 -14.93 -3.50 -14.04
CA TYR A 298 -14.32 -3.05 -12.80
C TYR A 298 -15.01 -1.79 -12.29
N PRO A 299 -15.14 -1.59 -10.95
CA PRO A 299 -15.61 -0.34 -10.37
C PRO A 299 -14.75 0.83 -10.87
N SER A 300 -15.34 1.81 -11.51
CA SER A 300 -14.65 3.00 -12.04
C SER A 300 -15.42 4.30 -11.80
N THR A 301 -16.41 4.27 -10.91
CA THR A 301 -17.22 5.45 -10.56
C THR A 301 -16.40 6.41 -9.69
N ALA A 302 -16.61 7.70 -9.88
CA ALA A 302 -15.99 8.74 -9.07
C ALA A 302 -16.79 8.98 -7.77
N TRP A 303 -17.01 7.93 -6.98
CA TRP A 303 -17.83 7.93 -5.77
C TRP A 303 -17.41 8.96 -4.72
N TRP A 304 -16.13 9.35 -4.69
CA TRP A 304 -15.60 10.36 -3.77
C TRP A 304 -16.13 11.77 -4.02
N ARG A 305 -16.72 12.03 -5.21
CA ARG A 305 -17.32 13.34 -5.56
C ARG A 305 -18.69 13.55 -4.93
N GLU A 306 -19.25 12.51 -4.32
CA GLU A 306 -20.56 12.55 -3.64
C GLU A 306 -20.42 12.77 -2.11
N ILE A 307 -19.18 12.87 -1.63
CA ILE A 307 -18.85 13.04 -0.20
C ILE A 307 -18.70 14.52 0.14
#